data_5a9a1a302ede1ffc056622c441334072
#
_entry.id   5a9a1a302ede1ffc056622c441334072
#
_cell.length_a   1.000
_cell.length_b   1.000
_cell.length_c   1.000
_cell.angle_alpha   90.00
_cell.angle_beta   90.00
_cell.angle_gamma   90.00
#
_symmetry.space_group_name_H-M   'P 1'
#
loop_
_entity.id
_entity.type
_entity.pdbx_description
1 polymer ?
#
loop_
_entity_poly.entity_id
_entity_poly.type
_entity_poly.pdbx_seq_one_letter_code
_entity_poly.pdbx_strand_id
1 'polypeptide(L)'
;MSDKTPPPTVWPTLRANDARALIRFLVDVVGFEETAVYGETDVVHHAELSWPLGGGIMLGSVRDDAADGPTPAGQCSAYIVVDEPDALCARVRAGGANVVVDLHDTDYGSRDFAIRDPEGNRWYFGTYRGAPRAS
;
A
#
# COMPACT_ATOMS: atom_id res chain seq x y z
N MET A 1 -15.71 -0.96 22.52
CA MET A 1 -14.50 -1.58 23.10
C MET A 1 -13.29 -1.03 22.38
N SER A 2 -12.32 -0.58 23.12
CA SER A 2 -11.12 -0.03 22.50
C SER A 2 -10.21 -1.14 22.01
N ASP A 3 -9.62 -0.94 20.84
CA ASP A 3 -8.59 -1.81 20.31
C ASP A 3 -7.32 -1.61 21.13
N LYS A 4 -6.77 -2.70 21.64
CA LYS A 4 -5.55 -2.67 22.43
C LYS A 4 -4.29 -2.87 21.59
N THR A 5 -4.44 -3.04 20.28
CA THR A 5 -3.29 -3.14 19.39
C THR A 5 -2.55 -1.80 19.38
N PRO A 6 -1.25 -1.78 19.65
CA PRO A 6 -0.51 -0.52 19.58
C PRO A 6 -0.58 0.06 18.15
N PRO A 7 -0.53 1.40 18.03
CA PRO A 7 -0.42 1.98 16.70
C PRO A 7 0.84 1.51 15.99
N PRO A 8 0.86 1.50 14.66
CA PRO A 8 2.05 1.11 13.92
C PRO A 8 3.25 2.00 14.27
N THR A 9 4.43 1.41 14.31
CA THR A 9 5.67 2.14 14.56
C THR A 9 6.61 2.11 13.37
N VAL A 10 6.30 1.32 12.35
CA VAL A 10 7.06 1.28 11.09
C VAL A 10 6.09 1.61 9.96
N TRP A 11 6.44 2.62 9.19
CA TRP A 11 5.60 3.11 8.10
C TRP A 11 6.42 3.22 6.82
N PRO A 12 6.13 2.44 5.78
CA PRO A 12 6.66 2.73 4.45
C PRO A 12 6.20 4.11 3.99
N THR A 13 7.10 4.87 3.39
CA THR A 13 6.78 6.18 2.84
C THR A 13 7.10 6.21 1.37
N LEU A 14 6.27 6.91 0.60
CA LEU A 14 6.47 7.00 -0.84
C LEU A 14 6.04 8.37 -1.36
N ARG A 15 6.52 8.68 -2.55
CA ARG A 15 6.17 9.91 -3.26
C ARG A 15 5.38 9.58 -4.51
N ALA A 16 4.54 10.49 -4.96
CA ALA A 16 3.70 10.30 -6.14
C ALA A 16 3.68 11.56 -6.98
N ASN A 17 3.69 11.38 -8.30
CA ASN A 17 3.51 12.49 -9.23
C ASN A 17 2.07 13.02 -9.18
N ASP A 18 1.10 12.10 -9.02
CA ASP A 18 -0.30 12.45 -8.82
C ASP A 18 -0.79 11.77 -7.55
N ALA A 19 -0.50 12.39 -6.40
CA ALA A 19 -0.79 11.78 -5.10
C ALA A 19 -2.28 11.60 -4.87
N ARG A 20 -3.11 12.52 -5.33
CA ARG A 20 -4.56 12.39 -5.19
C ARG A 20 -5.11 11.18 -5.92
N ALA A 21 -4.64 10.95 -7.15
CA ALA A 21 -5.04 9.77 -7.92
C ALA A 21 -4.55 8.48 -7.28
N LEU A 22 -3.33 8.48 -6.74
CA LEU A 22 -2.80 7.31 -6.05
C LEU A 22 -3.62 6.97 -4.81
N ILE A 23 -3.98 7.99 -4.01
CA ILE A 23 -4.82 7.79 -2.83
C ILE A 23 -6.16 7.17 -3.24
N ARG A 24 -6.81 7.72 -4.27
CA ARG A 24 -8.09 7.16 -4.73
C ARG A 24 -7.95 5.70 -5.17
N PHE A 25 -6.89 5.38 -5.88
CA PHE A 25 -6.62 4.01 -6.31
C PHE A 25 -6.45 3.07 -5.10
N LEU A 26 -5.59 3.45 -4.17
CA LEU A 26 -5.30 2.60 -3.01
C LEU A 26 -6.52 2.43 -2.11
N VAL A 27 -7.36 3.46 -1.98
CA VAL A 27 -8.57 3.39 -1.16
C VAL A 27 -9.70 2.66 -1.90
N ASP A 28 -10.02 3.09 -3.10
CA ASP A 28 -11.22 2.60 -3.81
C ASP A 28 -11.01 1.23 -4.44
N VAL A 29 -9.82 0.97 -4.98
CA VAL A 29 -9.55 -0.28 -5.68
C VAL A 29 -8.93 -1.32 -4.76
N VAL A 30 -7.89 -0.95 -4.00
CA VAL A 30 -7.14 -1.90 -3.17
C VAL A 30 -7.81 -2.13 -1.82
N GLY A 31 -8.34 -1.09 -1.19
CA GLY A 31 -9.06 -1.23 0.07
C GLY A 31 -8.35 -0.66 1.29
N PHE A 32 -7.37 0.22 1.10
CA PHE A 32 -6.84 1.01 2.22
C PHE A 32 -7.91 1.94 2.77
N GLU A 33 -7.74 2.35 4.00
CA GLU A 33 -8.58 3.35 4.65
C GLU A 33 -7.82 4.66 4.77
N GLU A 34 -8.41 5.76 4.29
CA GLU A 34 -7.81 7.07 4.43
C GLU A 34 -7.96 7.54 5.87
N THR A 35 -6.84 7.81 6.55
CA THR A 35 -6.85 8.25 7.94
C THR A 35 -6.41 9.70 8.09
N ALA A 36 -5.62 10.24 7.18
CA ALA A 36 -5.25 11.66 7.19
C ALA A 36 -4.79 12.07 5.79
N VAL A 37 -5.18 13.27 5.36
CA VAL A 37 -4.65 13.88 4.13
C VAL A 37 -4.51 15.37 4.38
N TYR A 38 -3.32 15.90 4.17
CA TYR A 38 -3.02 17.33 4.30
C TYR A 38 -2.42 17.83 3.00
N GLY A 39 -2.91 18.93 2.51
CA GLY A 39 -2.40 19.51 1.28
C GLY A 39 -3.31 20.58 0.72
N GLU A 40 -3.02 20.98 -0.50
CA GLU A 40 -3.75 22.03 -1.22
C GLU A 40 -4.02 21.53 -2.64
N THR A 41 -5.22 21.71 -3.14
CA THR A 41 -5.62 21.37 -4.52
C THR A 41 -4.97 20.06 -5.01
N ASP A 42 -3.91 20.14 -5.83
CA ASP A 42 -3.25 18.97 -6.42
C ASP A 42 -2.07 18.47 -5.60
N VAL A 43 -1.60 19.27 -4.64
CA VAL A 43 -0.40 18.94 -3.85
C VAL A 43 -0.84 18.27 -2.54
N VAL A 44 -0.32 17.08 -2.28
CA VAL A 44 -0.48 16.41 -1.00
C VAL A 44 0.84 16.53 -0.24
N HIS A 45 0.82 17.27 0.87
CA HIS A 45 2.01 17.42 1.72
C HIS A 45 2.25 16.15 2.52
N HIS A 46 1.19 15.52 3.00
CA HIS A 46 1.27 14.31 3.82
C HIS A 46 -0.08 13.59 3.81
N ALA A 47 -0.04 12.28 3.63
CA ALA A 47 -1.22 11.44 3.76
C ALA A 47 -0.87 10.16 4.51
N GLU A 48 -1.85 9.63 5.21
CA GLU A 48 -1.74 8.35 5.91
C GLU A 48 -2.90 7.47 5.50
N LEU A 49 -2.57 6.27 5.04
CA LEU A 49 -3.56 5.26 4.68
C LEU A 49 -3.31 4.04 5.54
N SER A 50 -4.36 3.57 6.20
CA SER A 50 -4.28 2.41 7.09
C SER A 50 -4.74 1.15 6.37
N TRP A 51 -4.08 0.02 6.67
CA TRP A 51 -4.52 -1.28 6.18
C TRP A 51 -5.43 -1.94 7.23
N PRO A 52 -6.58 -2.52 6.85
CA PRO A 52 -7.52 -3.06 7.83
C PRO A 52 -6.95 -4.10 8.79
N LEU A 53 -5.99 -4.91 8.35
CA LEU A 53 -5.34 -5.91 9.22
C LEU A 53 -4.24 -5.33 10.09
N GLY A 54 -3.93 -4.05 9.96
CA GLY A 54 -2.90 -3.39 10.73
C GLY A 54 -1.80 -2.81 9.85
N GLY A 55 -1.10 -1.82 10.37
CA GLY A 55 -0.10 -1.10 9.61
C GLY A 55 -0.68 -0.10 8.64
N GLY A 56 0.16 0.46 7.81
CA GLY A 56 -0.26 1.43 6.81
C GLY A 56 0.92 2.02 6.07
N ILE A 57 0.65 3.04 5.30
CA ILE A 57 1.65 3.78 4.54
C ILE A 57 1.46 5.27 4.72
N MET A 58 2.51 6.01 4.50
CA MET A 58 2.49 7.47 4.38
C MET A 58 2.92 7.86 2.98
N LEU A 59 2.30 8.88 2.42
CA LEU A 59 2.69 9.33 1.08
C LEU A 59 2.49 10.83 0.93
N GLY A 60 3.15 11.38 -0.07
CA GLY A 60 3.00 12.76 -0.44
C GLY A 60 3.42 12.99 -1.87
N SER A 61 3.16 14.19 -2.37
CA SER A 61 3.57 14.59 -3.70
C SER A 61 5.09 14.65 -3.80
N VAL A 62 5.64 14.40 -5.00
CA VAL A 62 7.06 14.54 -5.27
C VAL A 62 7.51 15.97 -4.92
N ARG A 63 8.67 16.08 -4.29
CA ARG A 63 9.26 17.35 -3.86
C ARG A 63 10.71 17.46 -4.31
N ASP A 64 11.09 18.63 -4.74
CA ASP A 64 12.49 18.92 -5.11
C ASP A 64 13.31 19.50 -3.95
N ASP A 65 12.64 19.97 -2.90
CA ASP A 65 13.25 20.73 -1.79
C ASP A 65 13.47 19.91 -0.52
N ALA A 66 13.38 18.58 -0.59
CA ALA A 66 13.62 17.73 0.57
C ALA A 66 15.09 17.86 1.03
N ALA A 67 15.30 17.91 2.34
CA ALA A 67 16.63 18.12 2.93
C ALA A 67 17.62 17.02 2.55
N ASP A 68 17.13 15.81 2.35
CA ASP A 68 17.93 14.64 1.96
C ASP A 68 17.89 14.34 0.45
N GLY A 69 17.40 15.31 -0.34
CA GLY A 69 17.29 15.19 -1.79
C GLY A 69 15.94 14.64 -2.23
N PRO A 70 15.66 14.69 -3.55
CA PRO A 70 14.37 14.23 -4.08
C PRO A 70 14.22 12.72 -3.98
N THR A 71 13.01 12.27 -3.66
CA THR A 71 12.64 10.86 -3.69
C THR A 71 11.75 10.65 -4.92
N PRO A 72 12.18 9.85 -5.90
CA PRO A 72 11.37 9.63 -7.09
C PRO A 72 10.08 8.87 -6.77
N ALA A 73 9.05 9.12 -7.57
CA ALA A 73 7.81 8.34 -7.52
C ALA A 73 8.02 6.95 -8.13
N GLY A 74 7.15 6.00 -7.76
CA GLY A 74 7.05 4.73 -8.44
C GLY A 74 8.12 3.70 -8.10
N GLN A 75 8.88 3.90 -7.05
CA GLN A 75 9.98 3.01 -6.66
C GLN A 75 9.73 2.27 -5.35
N CYS A 76 8.52 2.32 -4.82
CA CYS A 76 8.16 1.58 -3.61
C CYS A 76 7.77 0.16 -3.97
N SER A 77 8.11 -0.77 -3.09
CA SER A 77 7.63 -2.15 -3.13
C SER A 77 7.25 -2.54 -1.71
N ALA A 78 6.10 -3.18 -1.56
CA ALA A 78 5.61 -3.59 -0.25
C ALA A 78 4.88 -4.92 -0.35
N TYR A 79 4.95 -5.71 0.70
CA TYR A 79 4.16 -6.93 0.86
C TYR A 79 3.06 -6.66 1.87
N ILE A 80 1.84 -6.96 1.49
CA ILE A 80 0.65 -6.72 2.31
C ILE A 80 -0.01 -8.05 2.61
N VAL A 81 -0.18 -8.33 3.90
CA VAL A 81 -0.86 -9.56 4.33
C VAL A 81 -2.35 -9.41 4.14
N VAL A 82 -2.97 -10.42 3.54
CA VAL A 82 -4.40 -10.46 3.28
C VAL A 82 -4.96 -11.82 3.69
N ASP A 83 -6.22 -11.85 4.14
CA ASP A 83 -6.88 -13.10 4.49
C ASP A 83 -7.50 -13.78 3.28
N GLU A 84 -7.96 -13.00 2.30
CA GLU A 84 -8.72 -13.47 1.15
C GLU A 84 -8.08 -12.99 -0.16
N PRO A 85 -6.93 -13.57 -0.55
CA PRO A 85 -6.23 -13.08 -1.75
C PRO A 85 -7.04 -13.24 -3.03
N ASP A 86 -7.84 -14.31 -3.15
CA ASP A 86 -8.67 -14.51 -4.34
C ASP A 86 -9.71 -13.40 -4.47
N ALA A 87 -10.38 -13.04 -3.37
CA ALA A 87 -11.38 -11.98 -3.38
C ALA A 87 -10.74 -10.61 -3.68
N LEU A 88 -9.59 -10.34 -3.10
CA LEU A 88 -8.88 -9.08 -3.36
C LEU A 88 -8.40 -9.01 -4.81
N CYS A 89 -7.87 -10.11 -5.35
CA CYS A 89 -7.43 -10.13 -6.74
C CYS A 89 -8.61 -9.84 -7.69
N ALA A 90 -9.77 -10.44 -7.43
CA ALA A 90 -10.97 -10.17 -8.23
C ALA A 90 -11.39 -8.70 -8.13
N ARG A 91 -11.33 -8.14 -6.92
CA ARG A 91 -11.66 -6.73 -6.68
C ARG A 91 -10.74 -5.78 -7.45
N VAL A 92 -9.43 -5.99 -7.37
CA VAL A 92 -8.47 -5.08 -8.03
C VAL A 92 -8.56 -5.22 -9.55
N ARG A 93 -8.81 -6.42 -10.07
CA ARG A 93 -9.03 -6.61 -11.50
C ARG A 93 -10.28 -5.87 -11.97
N ALA A 94 -11.37 -5.97 -11.22
CA ALA A 94 -12.61 -5.25 -11.53
C ALA A 94 -12.40 -3.73 -11.52
N GLY A 95 -11.51 -3.24 -10.68
CA GLY A 95 -11.14 -1.82 -10.61
C GLY A 95 -10.12 -1.37 -11.65
N GLY A 96 -9.70 -2.26 -12.54
CA GLY A 96 -8.76 -1.93 -13.62
C GLY A 96 -7.30 -1.95 -13.23
N ALA A 97 -6.94 -2.59 -12.12
CA ALA A 97 -5.55 -2.67 -11.70
C ALA A 97 -4.71 -3.53 -12.64
N ASN A 98 -3.45 -3.18 -12.77
CA ASN A 98 -2.48 -3.93 -13.55
C ASN A 98 -1.90 -5.06 -12.68
N VAL A 99 -2.43 -6.28 -12.83
CA VAL A 99 -1.93 -7.47 -12.14
C VAL A 99 -0.69 -7.97 -12.89
N VAL A 100 0.47 -7.87 -12.23
CA VAL A 100 1.76 -8.24 -12.85
C VAL A 100 2.21 -9.65 -12.46
N VAL A 101 1.68 -10.19 -11.37
CA VAL A 101 1.88 -11.59 -10.98
C VAL A 101 0.51 -12.16 -10.63
N ASP A 102 0.09 -13.19 -11.35
CA ASP A 102 -1.21 -13.83 -11.12
C ASP A 102 -1.23 -14.58 -9.78
N LEU A 103 -2.43 -14.82 -9.28
CA LEU A 103 -2.63 -15.67 -8.10
C LEU A 103 -1.91 -17.00 -8.28
N HIS A 104 -1.13 -17.36 -7.29
CA HIS A 104 -0.41 -18.64 -7.27
C HIS A 104 -0.13 -19.06 -5.84
N ASP A 105 -0.01 -20.34 -5.64
CA ASP A 105 0.44 -20.88 -4.37
C ASP A 105 1.97 -20.94 -4.36
N THR A 106 2.56 -20.44 -3.28
CA THR A 106 4.00 -20.49 -3.11
C THR A 106 4.42 -21.83 -2.48
N ASP A 107 5.70 -22.18 -2.58
CA ASP A 107 6.21 -23.41 -2.00
C ASP A 107 6.39 -23.33 -0.48
N TYR A 108 6.19 -22.14 0.11
CA TYR A 108 6.27 -21.95 1.57
C TYR A 108 4.89 -21.72 2.20
N GLY A 109 3.82 -22.06 1.51
CA GLY A 109 2.47 -22.09 2.10
C GLY A 109 1.68 -20.79 2.02
N SER A 110 2.09 -19.84 1.20
CA SER A 110 1.34 -18.61 0.96
C SER A 110 0.57 -18.71 -0.36
N ARG A 111 -0.44 -17.85 -0.51
CA ARG A 111 -1.10 -17.64 -1.79
C ARG A 111 -1.00 -16.17 -2.14
N ASP A 112 -0.26 -15.85 -3.19
CA ASP A 112 0.20 -14.51 -3.50
C ASP A 112 -0.26 -14.04 -4.88
N PHE A 113 -0.34 -12.72 -5.03
CA PHE A 113 -0.38 -12.05 -6.34
C PHE A 113 0.26 -10.66 -6.18
N ALA A 114 0.47 -9.98 -7.28
CA ALA A 114 1.06 -8.66 -7.24
C ALA A 114 0.45 -7.75 -8.30
N ILE A 115 0.40 -6.46 -7.97
CA ILE A 115 -0.05 -5.43 -8.90
C ILE A 115 1.02 -4.35 -9.01
N ARG A 116 0.90 -3.56 -10.08
CA ARG A 116 1.61 -2.30 -10.22
C ARG A 116 0.58 -1.18 -10.16
N ASP A 117 0.81 -0.18 -9.32
CA ASP A 117 -0.12 0.94 -9.21
C ASP A 117 0.10 1.96 -10.34
N PRO A 118 -0.76 3.00 -10.45
CA PRO A 118 -0.63 4.00 -11.51
C PRO A 118 0.69 4.78 -11.50
N GLU A 119 1.39 4.82 -10.37
CA GLU A 119 2.69 5.49 -10.25
C GLU A 119 3.86 4.55 -10.56
N GLY A 120 3.61 3.24 -10.63
CA GLY A 120 4.64 2.24 -10.88
C GLY A 120 5.11 1.47 -9.67
N ASN A 121 4.60 1.74 -8.48
CA ASN A 121 4.94 0.97 -7.29
C ASN A 121 4.40 -0.45 -7.39
N ARG A 122 5.10 -1.40 -6.80
CA ARG A 122 4.66 -2.80 -6.76
C ARG A 122 4.10 -3.14 -5.39
N TRP A 123 2.94 -3.77 -5.41
CA TRP A 123 2.26 -4.20 -4.20
C TRP A 123 2.06 -5.70 -4.29
N TYR A 124 2.72 -6.43 -3.39
CA TYR A 124 2.57 -7.87 -3.27
C TYR A 124 1.54 -8.15 -2.19
N PHE A 125 0.60 -9.03 -2.47
CA PHE A 125 -0.45 -9.41 -1.53
C PHE A 125 -0.38 -10.91 -1.31
N GLY A 126 -0.50 -11.35 -0.07
CA GLY A 126 -0.48 -12.77 0.21
C GLY A 126 -0.83 -13.08 1.65
N THR A 127 -0.92 -14.37 1.94
CA THR A 127 -1.34 -14.85 3.25
C THR A 127 -0.18 -15.06 4.22
N TYR A 128 1.05 -14.91 3.76
CA TYR A 128 2.22 -15.14 4.61
C TYR A 128 2.39 -14.00 5.61
N ARG A 129 2.37 -14.32 6.88
CA ARG A 129 2.45 -13.32 7.96
C ARG A 129 3.85 -13.12 8.49
N GLY A 130 4.84 -13.71 7.86
CA GLY A 130 6.21 -13.71 8.34
C GLY A 130 6.48 -14.83 9.33
N ALA A 131 7.74 -15.01 9.66
CA ALA A 131 8.13 -16.01 10.65
C ALA A 131 7.71 -15.54 12.03
N PRO A 132 7.35 -16.48 12.94
CA PRO A 132 7.02 -16.09 14.31
C PRO A 132 8.21 -15.43 14.99
N ARG A 133 7.93 -14.46 15.85
CA ARG A 133 8.96 -13.81 16.64
C ARG A 133 9.52 -14.80 17.66
N ALA A 134 10.83 -14.76 17.85
CA ALA A 134 11.46 -15.49 18.94
C ALA A 134 11.04 -14.90 20.28
N SER A 135 10.72 -15.74 21.24
CA SER A 135 10.30 -15.28 22.58
C SER A 135 11.49 -15.28 23.53
#